data_1a907d262de1f9f9821fa9140fb2cc4a
#
_entry.id   1a907d262de1f9f9821fa9140fb2cc4a
#
_cell.length_a   1.000
_cell.length_b   1.000
_cell.length_c   1.000
_cell.angle_alpha   90.00
_cell.angle_beta   90.00
_cell.angle_gamma   90.00
#
_symmetry.space_group_name_H-M   'P 1'
#
loop_
_entity.id
_entity.type
_entity.pdbx_description
1 polymer ?
#
loop_
_entity_poly.entity_id
_entity_poly.type
_entity_poly.pdbx_seq_one_letter_code
_entity_poly.pdbx_strand_id
1 'polypeptide(L)'
;MPFDSQQFLQELQAIMQQQRPPRPDTYSAADSAVQIHPYMEGKEPRHAFPTFLDDHQVILFGGGIRIFDTQKGKFVQTISRLRNAEIALSPTKSKIFLVNATAKDVVVCILYERIDGVFTEKHRTSIKGVNTDGGTPCFSSDEKYAYFCTEFHRVWRYSVEDGTCACIYEREYADQFLNLDVYADQLLIMVGASRAIDHRGIDVLDKDGHCLKSLRYPDGQEARRTVEYAKWLNADDILMIFTRSYTEPYDDYQVLSWRTAASMEGTAADDWKVERTGSNFSEIFLSPKRNYVAYVWFYMGNDKPRYTVSVHRMKSRQKVCEFNVKHLYYMDFAFSDDDRHCFLCASTCYLVDLPASDEI
;
A
#
# COMPACT_ATOMS: atom_id res chain seq x y z
N MET A 1 -31.50 -31.86 -0.56
CA MET A 1 -31.06 -32.28 -1.89
C MET A 1 -29.55 -32.46 -1.81
N PRO A 2 -28.98 -33.55 -2.31
CA PRO A 2 -27.53 -33.70 -2.34
C PRO A 2 -26.95 -32.66 -3.32
N PHE A 3 -25.84 -32.03 -2.93
CA PHE A 3 -25.10 -31.07 -3.75
C PHE A 3 -24.47 -31.81 -4.94
N ASP A 4 -24.90 -31.47 -6.16
CA ASP A 4 -24.32 -32.04 -7.38
C ASP A 4 -23.08 -31.24 -7.78
N SER A 5 -21.92 -31.78 -7.42
CA SER A 5 -20.63 -31.15 -7.72
C SER A 5 -20.29 -31.11 -9.22
N GLN A 6 -20.87 -32.00 -10.04
CA GLN A 6 -20.66 -31.97 -11.50
C GLN A 6 -21.47 -30.88 -12.15
N GLN A 7 -22.70 -30.68 -11.74
CA GLN A 7 -23.54 -29.59 -12.24
C GLN A 7 -22.93 -28.23 -11.86
N PHE A 8 -22.44 -28.07 -10.62
CA PHE A 8 -21.78 -26.87 -10.18
C PHE A 8 -20.50 -26.55 -10.98
N LEU A 9 -19.67 -27.56 -11.27
CA LEU A 9 -18.48 -27.37 -12.10
C LEU A 9 -18.82 -27.01 -13.56
N GLN A 10 -19.89 -27.57 -14.12
CA GLN A 10 -20.37 -27.22 -15.47
C GLN A 10 -20.90 -25.77 -15.51
N GLU A 11 -21.64 -25.34 -14.50
CA GLU A 11 -22.12 -23.97 -14.37
C GLU A 11 -20.94 -22.99 -14.22
N LEU A 12 -19.94 -23.34 -13.40
CA LEU A 12 -18.71 -22.55 -13.23
C LEU A 12 -17.91 -22.46 -14.54
N GLN A 13 -17.78 -23.55 -15.29
CA GLN A 13 -17.14 -23.55 -16.60
C GLN A 13 -17.93 -22.75 -17.63
N ALA A 14 -19.26 -22.81 -17.62
CA ALA A 14 -20.12 -22.00 -18.49
C ALA A 14 -19.99 -20.50 -18.17
N ILE A 15 -19.91 -20.13 -16.90
CA ILE A 15 -19.66 -18.75 -16.45
C ILE A 15 -18.26 -18.29 -16.90
N MET A 16 -17.25 -19.13 -16.76
CA MET A 16 -15.88 -18.82 -17.21
C MET A 16 -15.77 -18.73 -18.74
N GLN A 17 -16.54 -19.53 -19.50
CA GLN A 17 -16.57 -19.47 -20.97
C GLN A 17 -17.40 -18.30 -21.52
N GLN A 18 -18.33 -17.75 -20.75
CA GLN A 18 -19.07 -16.53 -21.09
C GLN A 18 -18.29 -15.25 -20.85
N GLN A 19 -17.04 -15.32 -20.39
CA GLN A 19 -16.20 -14.14 -20.27
C GLN A 19 -16.02 -13.51 -21.66
N ARG A 20 -16.73 -12.39 -21.87
CA ARG A 20 -16.49 -11.53 -23.03
C ARG A 20 -15.00 -11.22 -23.12
N PRO A 21 -14.42 -11.11 -24.33
CA PRO A 21 -13.03 -10.71 -24.46
C PRO A 21 -12.78 -9.48 -23.59
N PRO A 22 -11.65 -9.44 -22.88
CA PRO A 22 -11.35 -8.37 -21.96
C PRO A 22 -11.51 -7.02 -22.69
N ARG A 23 -12.36 -6.16 -22.15
CA ARG A 23 -12.40 -4.78 -22.64
C ARG A 23 -11.09 -4.12 -22.23
N PRO A 24 -10.45 -3.35 -23.12
CA PRO A 24 -9.22 -2.65 -22.77
C PRO A 24 -9.43 -1.72 -21.58
N ASP A 25 -8.39 -1.53 -20.79
CA ASP A 25 -8.37 -0.52 -19.77
C ASP A 25 -8.62 0.85 -20.41
N THR A 26 -9.27 1.74 -19.67
CA THR A 26 -9.51 3.11 -20.12
C THR A 26 -8.89 4.08 -19.15
N TYR A 27 -8.41 5.19 -19.65
CA TYR A 27 -7.88 6.28 -18.82
C TYR A 27 -8.38 7.63 -19.35
N SER A 28 -8.43 8.60 -18.45
CA SER A 28 -8.74 9.99 -18.76
C SER A 28 -7.80 10.91 -18.00
N ALA A 29 -7.27 11.91 -18.69
CA ALA A 29 -6.56 13.01 -18.08
C ALA A 29 -7.53 14.18 -17.95
N ALA A 30 -7.69 14.70 -16.73
CA ALA A 30 -8.47 15.91 -16.49
C ALA A 30 -7.62 17.17 -16.71
N ASP A 31 -6.30 17.03 -16.65
CA ASP A 31 -5.32 18.08 -16.92
C ASP A 31 -4.59 17.77 -18.24
N SER A 32 -4.53 18.74 -19.15
CA SER A 32 -3.90 18.58 -20.46
C SER A 32 -2.38 18.40 -20.42
N ALA A 33 -1.75 18.70 -19.29
CA ALA A 33 -0.33 18.49 -19.07
C ALA A 33 0.03 17.03 -18.70
N VAL A 34 -0.99 16.19 -18.42
CA VAL A 34 -0.77 14.77 -18.11
C VAL A 34 -0.44 13.99 -19.39
N GLN A 35 0.70 13.29 -19.37
CA GLN A 35 1.08 12.35 -20.43
C GLN A 35 1.08 10.93 -19.87
N ILE A 36 0.58 9.97 -20.64
CA ILE A 36 0.44 8.57 -20.22
C ILE A 36 1.16 7.69 -21.23
N HIS A 37 2.14 6.94 -20.73
CA HIS A 37 2.99 6.06 -21.53
C HIS A 37 2.73 4.59 -21.16
N PRO A 38 2.12 3.78 -22.05
CA PRO A 38 1.89 2.37 -21.79
C PRO A 38 3.18 1.55 -21.97
N TYR A 39 3.38 0.58 -21.08
CA TYR A 39 4.46 -0.41 -21.13
C TYR A 39 3.91 -1.83 -20.95
N MET A 40 4.63 -2.80 -21.45
CA MET A 40 4.37 -4.23 -21.24
C MET A 40 2.95 -4.68 -21.64
N GLU A 41 2.39 -4.10 -22.70
CA GLU A 41 1.08 -4.52 -23.22
C GLU A 41 1.03 -6.03 -23.49
N GLY A 42 -0.01 -6.70 -22.98
CA GLY A 42 -0.23 -8.13 -23.15
C GLY A 42 0.77 -9.06 -22.43
N LYS A 43 1.70 -8.52 -21.65
CA LYS A 43 2.62 -9.27 -20.79
C LYS A 43 2.30 -8.97 -19.35
N GLU A 44 1.20 -9.51 -18.85
CA GLU A 44 0.80 -9.31 -17.46
C GLU A 44 1.98 -9.47 -16.51
N PRO A 45 2.45 -8.41 -15.84
CA PRO A 45 3.28 -8.56 -14.66
C PRO A 45 2.37 -9.11 -13.56
N ARG A 46 2.26 -10.43 -13.45
CA ARG A 46 1.45 -11.07 -12.41
C ARG A 46 1.92 -10.53 -11.05
N HIS A 47 1.04 -9.83 -10.34
CA HIS A 47 1.30 -9.30 -8.99
C HIS A 47 2.59 -8.46 -8.94
N ALA A 48 2.63 -7.32 -9.60
CA ALA A 48 3.79 -6.46 -9.58
C ALA A 48 3.45 -5.16 -8.83
N PHE A 49 4.02 -5.03 -7.65
CA PHE A 49 3.97 -3.82 -6.85
C PHE A 49 5.12 -2.92 -7.29
N PRO A 50 4.87 -1.68 -7.74
CA PRO A 50 5.90 -0.77 -8.19
C PRO A 50 6.50 0.04 -7.03
N THR A 51 7.78 0.36 -7.13
CA THR A 51 8.44 1.36 -6.30
C THR A 51 9.53 2.04 -7.12
N PHE A 52 9.56 3.36 -7.17
CA PHE A 52 10.57 4.09 -7.91
C PHE A 52 11.94 3.97 -7.25
N LEU A 53 12.92 3.50 -8.00
CA LEU A 53 14.32 3.49 -7.60
C LEU A 53 14.98 4.84 -7.92
N ASP A 54 14.70 5.38 -9.11
CA ASP A 54 15.08 6.71 -9.57
C ASP A 54 14.06 7.18 -10.64
N ASP A 55 14.34 8.26 -11.32
CA ASP A 55 13.43 8.86 -12.31
C ASP A 55 13.14 7.93 -13.51
N HIS A 56 13.97 6.92 -13.74
CA HIS A 56 13.89 6.03 -14.89
C HIS A 56 13.79 4.56 -14.54
N GLN A 57 13.96 4.20 -13.29
CA GLN A 57 13.95 2.82 -12.85
C GLN A 57 12.87 2.57 -11.80
N VAL A 58 12.08 1.54 -12.05
CA VAL A 58 11.03 1.09 -11.14
C VAL A 58 11.34 -0.34 -10.72
N ILE A 59 11.34 -0.58 -9.41
CA ILE A 59 11.38 -1.93 -8.85
C ILE A 59 9.97 -2.49 -8.93
N LEU A 60 9.82 -3.65 -9.54
CA LEU A 60 8.58 -4.42 -9.55
C LEU A 60 8.78 -5.68 -8.71
N PHE A 61 7.90 -5.89 -7.71
CA PHE A 61 7.97 -7.04 -6.83
C PHE A 61 6.61 -7.77 -6.75
N GLY A 62 6.60 -8.98 -6.16
CA GLY A 62 5.42 -9.86 -6.09
C GLY A 62 5.63 -11.15 -6.86
N GLY A 63 5.91 -11.11 -8.16
CA GLY A 63 6.34 -12.26 -8.96
C GLY A 63 7.85 -12.52 -8.96
N GLY A 64 8.57 -12.01 -7.97
CA GLY A 64 10.02 -11.82 -7.86
C GLY A 64 10.33 -10.34 -7.79
N ILE A 65 11.57 -9.98 -7.53
CA ILE A 65 12.01 -8.57 -7.44
C ILE A 65 12.87 -8.26 -8.66
N ARG A 66 12.42 -7.33 -9.49
CA ARG A 66 13.08 -6.96 -10.75
C ARG A 66 13.10 -5.46 -10.94
N ILE A 67 14.14 -4.93 -11.58
CA ILE A 67 14.24 -3.53 -11.97
C ILE A 67 13.82 -3.40 -13.43
N PHE A 68 12.82 -2.57 -13.67
CA PHE A 68 12.36 -2.17 -15.00
C PHE A 68 12.88 -0.76 -15.29
N ASP A 69 13.53 -0.60 -16.44
CA ASP A 69 14.03 0.69 -16.94
C ASP A 69 13.01 1.26 -17.93
N THR A 70 12.40 2.38 -17.57
CA THR A 70 11.32 3.00 -18.35
C THR A 70 11.83 3.61 -19.66
N GLN A 71 13.07 4.11 -19.70
CA GLN A 71 13.67 4.63 -20.92
C GLN A 71 14.00 3.52 -21.92
N LYS A 72 14.49 2.38 -21.42
CA LYS A 72 14.81 1.21 -22.26
C LYS A 72 13.61 0.32 -22.55
N GLY A 73 12.50 0.49 -21.82
CA GLY A 73 11.31 -0.34 -21.93
C GLY A 73 11.53 -1.82 -21.59
N LYS A 74 12.51 -2.16 -20.73
CA LYS A 74 12.87 -3.55 -20.41
C LYS A 74 13.39 -3.72 -18.99
N PHE A 75 13.34 -4.97 -18.53
CA PHE A 75 13.99 -5.36 -17.27
C PHE A 75 15.52 -5.34 -17.43
N VAL A 76 16.21 -4.71 -16.48
CA VAL A 76 17.68 -4.57 -16.47
C VAL A 76 18.36 -5.41 -15.38
N GLN A 77 17.63 -5.74 -14.30
CA GLN A 77 18.13 -6.62 -13.24
C GLN A 77 17.01 -7.49 -12.67
N THR A 78 17.33 -8.73 -12.27
CA THR A 78 16.53 -9.56 -11.38
C THR A 78 17.29 -9.69 -10.06
N ILE A 79 16.71 -9.14 -8.98
CA ILE A 79 17.31 -9.13 -7.64
C ILE A 79 16.99 -10.44 -6.92
N SER A 80 15.71 -10.84 -6.94
CA SER A 80 15.23 -12.06 -6.29
C SER A 80 14.15 -12.74 -7.12
N ARG A 81 14.05 -14.07 -6.99
CA ARG A 81 12.97 -14.88 -7.57
C ARG A 81 11.92 -15.29 -6.55
N LEU A 82 12.04 -14.82 -5.32
CA LEU A 82 11.07 -15.10 -4.27
C LEU A 82 9.74 -14.40 -4.64
N ARG A 83 8.67 -15.19 -4.58
CA ARG A 83 7.31 -14.70 -4.85
C ARG A 83 6.60 -14.35 -3.54
N ASN A 84 5.60 -13.48 -3.61
CA ASN A 84 4.80 -13.07 -2.45
C ASN A 84 5.65 -12.48 -1.33
N ALA A 85 6.78 -11.86 -1.67
CA ALA A 85 7.61 -11.15 -0.74
C ALA A 85 7.14 -9.70 -0.66
N GLU A 86 7.11 -9.17 0.55
CA GLU A 86 6.94 -7.74 0.79
C GLU A 86 8.30 -7.07 0.87
N ILE A 87 8.41 -5.86 0.37
CA ILE A 87 9.68 -5.14 0.37
C ILE A 87 9.53 -3.71 0.90
N ALA A 88 10.61 -3.22 1.49
CA ALA A 88 10.85 -1.80 1.70
C ALA A 88 12.10 -1.37 0.94
N LEU A 89 12.05 -0.17 0.37
CA LEU A 89 13.21 0.52 -0.17
C LEU A 89 13.70 1.53 0.86
N SER A 90 15.01 1.57 1.11
CA SER A 90 15.56 2.53 2.06
C SER A 90 15.43 3.97 1.56
N PRO A 91 15.40 5.00 2.43
CA PRO A 91 15.32 6.40 2.05
C PRO A 91 16.36 6.84 1.01
N THR A 92 17.62 6.36 1.13
CA THR A 92 18.67 6.63 0.12
C THR A 92 18.58 5.74 -1.12
N LYS A 93 17.64 4.76 -1.13
CA LYS A 93 17.46 3.78 -2.21
C LYS A 93 18.68 2.89 -2.46
N SER A 94 19.56 2.84 -1.49
CA SER A 94 20.76 2.00 -1.50
C SER A 94 20.51 0.59 -0.98
N LYS A 95 19.35 0.34 -0.33
CA LYS A 95 19.03 -0.95 0.29
C LYS A 95 17.59 -1.37 -0.01
N ILE A 96 17.39 -2.69 -0.13
CA ILE A 96 16.07 -3.32 -0.18
C ILE A 96 15.98 -4.29 0.97
N PHE A 97 14.98 -4.13 1.82
CA PHE A 97 14.62 -5.10 2.85
C PHE A 97 13.43 -5.92 2.38
N LEU A 98 13.57 -7.23 2.43
CA LEU A 98 12.57 -8.19 1.96
C LEU A 98 12.11 -9.05 3.14
N VAL A 99 10.81 -9.22 3.26
CA VAL A 99 10.17 -10.15 4.20
C VAL A 99 9.33 -11.14 3.41
N ASN A 100 9.49 -12.44 3.69
CA ASN A 100 8.77 -13.50 2.99
C ASN A 100 8.47 -14.69 3.89
N ALA A 101 7.25 -15.24 3.80
CA ALA A 101 6.92 -16.54 4.36
C ALA A 101 7.39 -17.64 3.41
N THR A 102 8.43 -18.37 3.76
CA THR A 102 8.99 -19.44 2.91
C THR A 102 8.40 -20.82 3.21
N ALA A 103 7.86 -21.00 4.42
CA ALA A 103 7.22 -22.22 4.88
C ALA A 103 6.23 -21.85 5.99
N LYS A 104 5.43 -22.84 6.41
CA LYS A 104 4.55 -22.65 7.57
C LYS A 104 5.39 -22.26 8.78
N ASP A 105 5.01 -21.17 9.42
CA ASP A 105 5.64 -20.64 10.63
C ASP A 105 7.15 -20.30 10.49
N VAL A 106 7.58 -19.89 9.29
CA VAL A 106 8.95 -19.41 9.06
C VAL A 106 8.93 -18.15 8.19
N VAL A 107 9.39 -17.07 8.77
CA VAL A 107 9.61 -15.79 8.08
C VAL A 107 11.07 -15.63 7.76
N VAL A 108 11.39 -15.28 6.52
CA VAL A 108 12.75 -14.98 6.07
C VAL A 108 12.86 -13.50 5.79
N CYS A 109 13.84 -12.87 6.43
CA CYS A 109 14.23 -11.47 6.23
C CYS A 109 15.52 -11.44 5.42
N ILE A 110 15.55 -10.68 4.32
CA ILE A 110 16.73 -10.54 3.47
C ILE A 110 17.01 -9.06 3.25
N LEU A 111 18.24 -8.67 3.49
CA LEU A 111 18.74 -7.34 3.15
C LEU A 111 19.60 -7.41 1.91
N TYR A 112 19.24 -6.62 0.91
CA TYR A 112 20.08 -6.35 -0.27
C TYR A 112 20.68 -4.96 -0.16
N GLU A 113 21.94 -4.83 -0.57
CA GLU A 113 22.65 -3.55 -0.65
C GLU A 113 23.10 -3.29 -2.09
N ARG A 114 22.98 -2.04 -2.53
CA ARG A 114 23.35 -1.62 -3.88
C ARG A 114 24.82 -1.27 -3.93
N ILE A 115 25.61 -2.12 -4.62
CA ILE A 115 27.04 -1.94 -4.84
C ILE A 115 27.26 -1.80 -6.35
N ASP A 116 27.90 -0.73 -6.78
CA ASP A 116 28.19 -0.43 -8.21
C ASP A 116 26.90 -0.50 -9.08
N GLY A 117 25.77 -0.05 -8.54
CA GLY A 117 24.49 -0.04 -9.22
C GLY A 117 23.73 -1.37 -9.21
N VAL A 118 24.29 -2.41 -8.64
CA VAL A 118 23.70 -3.77 -8.57
C VAL A 118 23.33 -4.12 -7.13
N PHE A 119 22.10 -4.60 -6.93
CA PHE A 119 21.68 -5.09 -5.62
C PHE A 119 22.21 -6.50 -5.37
N THR A 120 22.93 -6.68 -4.26
CA THR A 120 23.49 -7.95 -3.80
C THR A 120 23.00 -8.28 -2.41
N GLU A 121 22.77 -9.56 -2.11
CA GLU A 121 22.37 -10.01 -0.77
C GLU A 121 23.49 -9.74 0.23
N LYS A 122 23.16 -9.02 1.31
CA LYS A 122 24.09 -8.72 2.42
C LYS A 122 23.86 -9.62 3.61
N HIS A 123 22.60 -9.75 4.03
CA HIS A 123 22.23 -10.56 5.19
C HIS A 123 20.95 -11.35 4.88
N ARG A 124 20.87 -12.54 5.49
CA ARG A 124 19.68 -13.40 5.48
C ARG A 124 19.44 -13.96 6.87
N THR A 125 18.25 -13.73 7.40
CA THR A 125 17.86 -14.20 8.74
C THR A 125 16.50 -14.89 8.66
N SER A 126 16.29 -15.93 9.46
CA SER A 126 15.03 -16.65 9.54
C SER A 126 14.48 -16.62 10.95
N ILE A 127 13.21 -16.32 11.07
CA ILE A 127 12.46 -16.30 12.33
C ILE A 127 11.48 -17.47 12.27
N LYS A 128 11.55 -18.35 13.29
CA LYS A 128 10.69 -19.53 13.40
C LYS A 128 9.50 -19.24 14.33
N GLY A 129 8.39 -19.90 14.08
CA GLY A 129 7.19 -19.80 14.91
C GLY A 129 6.36 -18.55 14.67
N VAL A 130 6.53 -17.88 13.51
CA VAL A 130 5.77 -16.69 13.12
C VAL A 130 5.37 -16.75 11.64
N ASN A 131 4.28 -16.09 11.29
CA ASN A 131 3.77 -15.91 9.93
C ASN A 131 3.93 -14.45 9.46
N THR A 132 3.97 -14.22 8.14
CA THR A 132 4.15 -12.86 7.57
C THR A 132 2.89 -12.03 7.52
N ASP A 133 1.75 -12.52 7.96
CA ASP A 133 0.52 -11.72 7.88
C ASP A 133 0.66 -10.42 8.69
N GLY A 134 0.71 -9.28 8.04
CA GLY A 134 0.69 -8.01 8.72
C GLY A 134 1.57 -6.89 8.18
N GLY A 135 1.18 -6.27 7.10
CA GLY A 135 1.65 -4.93 6.71
C GLY A 135 3.02 -4.84 6.03
N THR A 136 3.14 -3.89 5.15
CA THR A 136 4.35 -3.63 4.35
C THR A 136 5.51 -3.20 5.24
N PRO A 137 6.71 -3.77 5.08
CA PRO A 137 7.88 -3.34 5.83
C PRO A 137 8.28 -1.89 5.52
N CYS A 138 9.00 -1.26 6.43
CA CYS A 138 9.53 0.10 6.26
C CYS A 138 10.91 0.25 6.91
N PHE A 139 11.71 1.20 6.42
CA PHE A 139 12.99 1.55 7.04
C PHE A 139 12.85 2.69 8.04
N SER A 140 13.75 2.72 9.05
CA SER A 140 13.99 3.94 9.82
C SER A 140 14.60 5.04 8.94
N SER A 141 14.41 6.30 9.32
CA SER A 141 14.93 7.44 8.56
C SER A 141 16.46 7.46 8.46
N ASP A 142 17.16 6.93 9.48
CA ASP A 142 18.62 6.79 9.52
C ASP A 142 19.14 5.50 8.86
N GLU A 143 18.23 4.66 8.32
CA GLU A 143 18.51 3.37 7.68
C GLU A 143 19.25 2.34 8.53
N LYS A 144 19.28 2.50 9.86
CA LYS A 144 19.90 1.52 10.75
C LYS A 144 19.00 0.32 11.01
N TYR A 145 17.69 0.53 10.87
CA TYR A 145 16.69 -0.48 11.14
C TYR A 145 15.69 -0.61 9.99
N ALA A 146 15.11 -1.79 9.87
CA ALA A 146 13.87 -2.00 9.16
C ALA A 146 12.84 -2.59 10.11
N TYR A 147 11.57 -2.22 9.91
CA TYR A 147 10.47 -2.67 10.73
C TYR A 147 9.46 -3.43 9.88
N PHE A 148 8.82 -4.44 10.45
CA PHE A 148 7.77 -5.21 9.80
C PHE A 148 6.82 -5.82 10.83
N CYS A 149 5.61 -6.13 10.41
CA CYS A 149 4.63 -6.79 11.25
C CYS A 149 4.55 -8.28 10.93
N THR A 150 4.22 -9.08 11.94
CA THR A 150 3.87 -10.49 11.77
C THR A 150 2.59 -10.81 12.54
N GLU A 151 1.83 -11.80 12.04
CA GLU A 151 0.61 -12.30 12.71
C GLU A 151 -0.39 -11.19 13.07
N PHE A 152 -0.32 -10.05 12.37
CA PHE A 152 -1.13 -8.85 12.58
C PHE A 152 -1.02 -8.17 13.96
N HIS A 153 -0.22 -8.67 14.90
CA HIS A 153 -0.17 -8.14 16.25
C HIS A 153 1.23 -7.96 16.84
N ARG A 154 2.29 -8.31 16.07
CA ARG A 154 3.69 -8.17 16.48
C ARG A 154 4.45 -7.26 15.54
N VAL A 155 5.25 -6.36 16.11
CA VAL A 155 6.18 -5.51 15.36
C VAL A 155 7.61 -5.97 15.65
N TRP A 156 8.34 -6.22 14.57
CA TRP A 156 9.73 -6.65 14.61
C TRP A 156 10.63 -5.53 14.11
N ARG A 157 11.78 -5.42 14.73
CA ARG A 157 12.90 -4.59 14.30
C ARG A 157 14.02 -5.47 13.78
N TYR A 158 14.46 -5.19 12.57
CA TYR A 158 15.63 -5.80 11.93
C TYR A 158 16.77 -4.82 11.94
N SER A 159 17.96 -5.25 12.41
CA SER A 159 19.20 -4.46 12.36
C SER A 159 19.85 -4.58 10.97
N VAL A 160 20.07 -3.45 10.32
CA VAL A 160 20.71 -3.37 8.99
C VAL A 160 22.21 -3.71 9.07
N GLU A 161 22.84 -3.48 10.21
CA GLU A 161 24.27 -3.70 10.43
C GLU A 161 24.60 -5.19 10.49
N ASP A 162 23.91 -5.95 11.32
CA ASP A 162 24.25 -7.34 11.65
C ASP A 162 23.17 -8.37 11.27
N GLY A 163 22.02 -7.92 10.76
CA GLY A 163 20.93 -8.79 10.33
C GLY A 163 20.13 -9.43 11.47
N THR A 164 20.28 -8.99 12.72
CA THR A 164 19.52 -9.51 13.85
C THR A 164 18.09 -9.00 13.86
N CYS A 165 17.16 -9.83 14.39
CA CYS A 165 15.74 -9.48 14.52
C CYS A 165 15.32 -9.54 16.00
N ALA A 166 14.53 -8.56 16.43
CA ALA A 166 13.91 -8.51 17.74
C ALA A 166 12.44 -8.13 17.63
N CYS A 167 11.56 -8.84 18.33
CA CYS A 167 10.19 -8.38 18.53
C CYS A 167 10.23 -7.21 19.54
N ILE A 168 9.79 -6.04 19.10
CA ILE A 168 9.87 -4.80 19.91
C ILE A 168 8.51 -4.37 20.46
N TYR A 169 7.42 -4.85 19.87
CA TYR A 169 6.07 -4.51 20.30
C TYR A 169 5.12 -5.66 19.98
N GLU A 170 4.22 -5.93 20.91
CA GLU A 170 3.20 -6.98 20.78
C GLU A 170 1.91 -6.53 21.45
N ARG A 171 0.77 -6.84 20.83
CA ARG A 171 -0.57 -6.67 21.38
C ARG A 171 -1.27 -8.02 21.51
N GLU A 172 -2.47 -8.01 22.06
CA GLU A 172 -3.31 -9.21 22.10
C GLU A 172 -3.63 -9.68 20.67
N TYR A 173 -3.67 -10.97 20.45
CA TYR A 173 -3.94 -11.59 19.14
C TYR A 173 -5.24 -11.11 18.47
N ALA A 174 -6.19 -10.59 19.26
CA ALA A 174 -7.46 -10.05 18.74
C ALA A 174 -7.31 -8.69 18.06
N ASP A 175 -6.18 -7.96 18.30
CA ASP A 175 -5.91 -6.65 17.75
C ASP A 175 -5.10 -6.81 16.46
N GLN A 176 -5.68 -6.44 15.33
CA GLN A 176 -5.01 -6.58 14.03
C GLN A 176 -4.38 -5.26 13.59
N PHE A 177 -3.07 -5.28 13.35
CA PHE A 177 -2.37 -4.19 12.71
C PHE A 177 -2.68 -4.21 11.21
N LEU A 178 -3.17 -3.10 10.68
CA LEU A 178 -3.49 -2.97 9.26
C LEU A 178 -2.43 -2.17 8.50
N ASN A 179 -1.67 -1.34 9.20
CA ASN A 179 -0.66 -0.50 8.58
C ASN A 179 0.46 -0.17 9.57
N LEU A 180 1.68 -0.10 9.02
CA LEU A 180 2.89 0.35 9.70
C LEU A 180 3.49 1.49 8.87
N ASP A 181 3.81 2.62 9.50
CA ASP A 181 4.50 3.74 8.86
C ASP A 181 5.58 4.29 9.79
N VAL A 182 6.59 4.93 9.22
CA VAL A 182 7.71 5.53 9.95
C VAL A 182 7.89 6.98 9.54
N TYR A 183 8.02 7.84 10.53
CA TYR A 183 8.44 9.22 10.32
C TYR A 183 9.45 9.61 11.41
N ALA A 184 10.60 10.13 11.00
CA ALA A 184 11.74 10.37 11.88
C ALA A 184 12.09 9.08 12.66
N ASP A 185 12.04 9.11 13.97
CA ASP A 185 12.33 7.96 14.84
C ASP A 185 11.06 7.37 15.49
N GLN A 186 9.89 7.66 14.92
CA GLN A 186 8.61 7.19 15.43
C GLN A 186 7.95 6.23 14.47
N LEU A 187 7.38 5.16 15.02
CA LEU A 187 6.56 4.21 14.30
C LEU A 187 5.09 4.53 14.55
N LEU A 188 4.30 4.49 13.50
CA LEU A 188 2.86 4.57 13.55
C LEU A 188 2.29 3.19 13.26
N ILE A 189 1.55 2.64 14.21
CA ILE A 189 0.86 1.36 14.07
C ILE A 189 -0.64 1.64 14.05
N MET A 190 -1.30 1.26 12.96
CA MET A 190 -2.75 1.33 12.89
C MET A 190 -3.37 0.02 13.36
N VAL A 191 -4.19 0.10 14.39
CA VAL A 191 -5.01 -1.01 14.92
C VAL A 191 -6.39 -0.90 14.31
N GLY A 192 -6.65 -1.63 13.23
CA GLY A 192 -7.89 -1.50 12.44
C GLY A 192 -9.00 -2.45 12.86
N ALA A 193 -8.66 -3.66 13.29
CA ALA A 193 -9.62 -4.65 13.75
C ALA A 193 -9.28 -5.05 15.18
N SER A 194 -10.26 -4.97 16.05
CA SER A 194 -10.22 -5.49 17.41
C SER A 194 -11.62 -5.91 17.83
N ARG A 195 -11.73 -6.91 18.70
CA ARG A 195 -13.02 -7.27 19.34
C ARG A 195 -13.50 -6.16 20.27
N ALA A 196 -12.59 -5.44 20.89
CA ALA A 196 -12.86 -4.28 21.70
C ALA A 196 -12.77 -3.02 20.84
N ILE A 197 -13.88 -2.29 20.66
CA ILE A 197 -13.94 -1.07 19.84
C ILE A 197 -12.98 0.00 20.36
N ASP A 198 -12.82 0.10 21.66
CA ASP A 198 -11.93 0.99 22.37
C ASP A 198 -10.44 0.71 22.14
N HIS A 199 -10.09 -0.46 21.61
CA HIS A 199 -8.71 -0.78 21.22
C HIS A 199 -8.35 -0.28 19.81
N ARG A 200 -9.33 0.10 18.98
CA ARG A 200 -9.08 0.58 17.62
C ARG A 200 -8.50 1.98 17.65
N GLY A 201 -7.59 2.24 16.74
CA GLY A 201 -6.95 3.54 16.65
C GLY A 201 -5.52 3.44 16.17
N ILE A 202 -4.68 4.33 16.68
CA ILE A 202 -3.28 4.42 16.30
C ILE A 202 -2.42 4.36 17.55
N ASP A 203 -1.37 3.56 17.51
CA ASP A 203 -0.29 3.60 18.46
C ASP A 203 0.94 4.24 17.83
N VAL A 204 1.53 5.19 18.52
CA VAL A 204 2.82 5.81 18.17
C VAL A 204 3.86 5.26 19.10
N LEU A 205 4.87 4.61 18.54
CA LEU A 205 5.96 3.99 19.28
C LEU A 205 7.26 4.73 19.01
N ASP A 206 8.21 4.63 19.96
CA ASP A 206 9.60 4.93 19.66
C ASP A 206 10.27 3.80 18.88
N LYS A 207 11.52 4.01 18.47
CA LYS A 207 12.32 3.02 17.73
C LYS A 207 12.57 1.71 18.49
N ASP A 208 12.38 1.69 19.78
CA ASP A 208 12.58 0.53 20.65
C ASP A 208 11.26 -0.18 21.02
N GLY A 209 10.14 0.34 20.52
CA GLY A 209 8.80 -0.24 20.68
C GLY A 209 8.05 0.26 21.92
N HIS A 210 8.57 1.26 22.66
CA HIS A 210 7.84 1.83 23.77
C HIS A 210 6.70 2.69 23.22
N CYS A 211 5.49 2.47 23.72
CA CYS A 211 4.34 3.24 23.31
C CYS A 211 4.44 4.67 23.88
N LEU A 212 4.64 5.64 22.99
CA LEU A 212 4.69 7.06 23.32
C LEU A 212 3.30 7.64 23.48
N LYS A 213 2.37 7.20 22.62
CA LYS A 213 1.02 7.70 22.56
C LYS A 213 0.08 6.66 21.95
N SER A 214 -1.11 6.56 22.51
CA SER A 214 -2.22 5.79 21.95
C SER A 214 -3.36 6.73 21.62
N LEU A 215 -3.74 6.79 20.37
CA LEU A 215 -4.79 7.64 19.84
C LEU A 215 -6.01 6.76 19.57
N ARG A 216 -7.02 6.84 20.46
CA ARG A 216 -8.25 6.07 20.34
C ARG A 216 -9.36 6.93 19.81
N TYR A 217 -10.35 6.30 19.16
CA TYR A 217 -11.52 7.05 18.71
C TYR A 217 -12.33 7.49 19.90
N PRO A 218 -12.82 8.74 19.89
CA PRO A 218 -13.73 9.20 20.93
C PRO A 218 -15.01 8.36 20.93
N ASP A 219 -15.53 8.08 22.11
CA ASP A 219 -16.82 7.42 22.29
C ASP A 219 -17.94 8.20 21.60
N GLY A 220 -18.84 7.52 20.91
CA GLY A 220 -20.01 8.11 20.30
C GLY A 220 -20.18 7.78 18.81
N GLN A 221 -20.66 8.73 18.02
CA GLN A 221 -20.93 8.50 16.58
C GLN A 221 -19.67 8.16 15.77
N GLU A 222 -18.50 8.62 16.19
CA GLU A 222 -17.23 8.29 15.56
C GLU A 222 -16.73 6.87 15.88
N ALA A 223 -17.11 6.29 17.00
CA ALA A 223 -16.83 4.88 17.33
C ALA A 223 -17.42 3.90 16.30
N ARG A 224 -18.36 4.34 15.47
CA ARG A 224 -18.93 3.58 14.36
C ARG A 224 -18.11 3.69 13.07
N ARG A 225 -17.11 4.57 13.01
CA ARG A 225 -16.20 4.70 11.87
C ARG A 225 -15.03 3.76 12.06
N THR A 226 -14.65 3.05 11.02
CA THR A 226 -13.44 2.24 10.99
C THR A 226 -12.36 3.05 10.30
N VAL A 227 -11.16 3.19 10.90
CA VAL A 227 -9.99 3.65 10.14
C VAL A 227 -9.54 2.50 9.28
N GLU A 228 -9.45 2.75 8.00
CA GLU A 228 -8.93 1.77 7.04
C GLU A 228 -7.47 2.03 6.70
N TYR A 229 -6.99 3.24 6.95
CA TYR A 229 -5.65 3.63 6.61
C TYR A 229 -5.18 4.82 7.44
N ALA A 230 -3.93 4.81 7.88
CA ALA A 230 -3.28 5.94 8.54
C ALA A 230 -1.83 6.06 8.08
N LYS A 231 -1.38 7.29 7.81
CA LYS A 231 -0.02 7.60 7.42
C LYS A 231 0.43 8.93 7.98
N TRP A 232 1.71 9.05 8.31
CA TRP A 232 2.31 10.32 8.63
C TRP A 232 2.29 11.26 7.41
N LEU A 233 1.79 12.48 7.58
CA LEU A 233 1.97 13.56 6.62
C LEU A 233 3.24 14.36 6.93
N ASN A 234 3.47 14.61 8.22
CA ASN A 234 4.65 15.28 8.77
C ASN A 234 4.78 14.92 10.25
N ALA A 235 5.64 15.60 11.00
CA ALA A 235 5.87 15.34 12.42
C ALA A 235 4.61 15.47 13.31
N ASP A 236 3.66 16.32 12.90
CA ASP A 236 2.50 16.69 13.71
C ASP A 236 1.19 16.13 13.16
N ASP A 237 1.15 15.79 11.86
CA ASP A 237 -0.08 15.47 11.18
C ASP A 237 -0.10 14.03 10.67
N ILE A 238 -1.22 13.36 10.91
CA ILE A 238 -1.53 12.02 10.42
C ILE A 238 -2.72 12.12 9.48
N LEU A 239 -2.56 11.62 8.26
CA LEU A 239 -3.69 11.38 7.36
C LEU A 239 -4.38 10.08 7.78
N MET A 240 -5.68 10.15 7.98
CA MET A 240 -6.50 8.99 8.26
C MET A 240 -7.66 8.91 7.26
N ILE A 241 -8.02 7.69 6.92
CA ILE A 241 -9.18 7.40 6.10
C ILE A 241 -10.17 6.63 6.93
N PHE A 242 -11.38 7.16 7.01
CA PHE A 242 -12.48 6.55 7.71
C PHE A 242 -13.49 5.97 6.74
N THR A 243 -13.96 4.76 7.01
CA THR A 243 -15.20 4.26 6.45
C THR A 243 -16.35 4.49 7.41
N ARG A 244 -17.53 4.74 6.89
CA ARG A 244 -18.74 4.70 7.71
C ARG A 244 -19.11 3.27 8.09
N SER A 245 -19.75 3.14 9.24
CA SER A 245 -20.31 1.89 9.77
C SER A 245 -21.33 1.27 8.81
N TYR A 246 -21.37 -0.08 8.82
CA TYR A 246 -22.33 -0.91 8.08
C TYR A 246 -23.80 -0.69 8.43
N THR A 247 -24.13 0.18 9.38
CA THR A 247 -25.50 0.37 9.91
C THR A 247 -26.27 1.56 9.33
N GLU A 248 -25.63 2.39 8.51
CA GLU A 248 -26.28 3.53 7.85
C GLU A 248 -26.37 3.31 6.33
N PRO A 249 -27.34 3.94 5.63
CA PRO A 249 -27.41 3.84 4.18
C PRO A 249 -26.07 4.25 3.58
N TYR A 250 -25.60 3.47 2.60
CA TYR A 250 -24.33 3.67 1.93
C TYR A 250 -24.20 5.11 1.45
N ASP A 251 -23.31 5.87 2.07
CA ASP A 251 -22.94 7.16 1.54
C ASP A 251 -22.08 7.00 0.31
N ASP A 252 -22.25 7.90 -0.66
CA ASP A 252 -21.53 7.87 -1.92
C ASP A 252 -20.10 8.45 -1.81
N TYR A 253 -19.56 8.62 -0.58
CA TYR A 253 -18.22 9.15 -0.39
C TYR A 253 -17.50 8.55 0.82
N GLN A 254 -16.16 8.65 0.74
CA GLN A 254 -15.25 8.43 1.85
C GLN A 254 -14.84 9.78 2.43
N VAL A 255 -14.53 9.78 3.72
CA VAL A 255 -13.99 10.96 4.39
C VAL A 255 -12.51 10.76 4.64
N LEU A 256 -11.69 11.63 4.07
CA LEU A 256 -10.29 11.79 4.39
C LEU A 256 -10.17 12.83 5.48
N SER A 257 -9.65 12.44 6.61
CA SER A 257 -9.47 13.35 7.74
C SER A 257 -8.00 13.58 8.01
N TRP A 258 -7.61 14.85 8.06
CA TRP A 258 -6.31 15.25 8.58
C TRP A 258 -6.43 15.44 10.08
N ARG A 259 -5.61 14.75 10.85
CA ARG A 259 -5.56 14.86 12.30
C ARG A 259 -4.17 15.24 12.74
N THR A 260 -4.04 16.16 13.67
CA THR A 260 -2.77 16.36 14.36
C THR A 260 -2.52 15.20 15.29
N ALA A 261 -1.26 14.78 15.42
CA ALA A 261 -0.87 13.75 16.39
C ALA A 261 -1.20 14.15 17.85
N ALA A 262 -1.38 15.43 18.10
CA ALA A 262 -1.76 15.98 19.41
C ALA A 262 -3.27 15.97 19.66
N SER A 263 -4.12 15.97 18.61
CA SER A 263 -5.54 16.30 18.72
C SER A 263 -6.49 15.24 18.13
N MET A 264 -6.16 13.95 18.26
CA MET A 264 -7.11 12.88 17.88
C MET A 264 -8.44 12.94 18.64
N GLU A 265 -8.46 13.60 19.79
CA GLU A 265 -9.66 13.84 20.59
C GLU A 265 -10.51 15.02 20.07
N GLY A 266 -9.99 15.75 19.08
CA GLY A 266 -10.64 16.96 18.53
C GLY A 266 -11.37 16.71 17.21
N THR A 267 -12.07 17.76 16.78
CA THR A 267 -12.62 17.83 15.42
C THR A 267 -11.51 17.71 14.39
N ALA A 268 -11.79 17.10 13.23
CA ALA A 268 -10.85 17.04 12.13
C ALA A 268 -10.35 18.44 11.78
N ALA A 269 -9.05 18.58 11.58
CA ALA A 269 -8.46 19.84 11.14
C ALA A 269 -8.98 20.21 9.74
N ASP A 270 -9.16 19.21 8.88
CA ASP A 270 -9.74 19.36 7.54
C ASP A 270 -10.30 18.01 7.06
N ASP A 271 -11.60 17.95 6.82
CA ASP A 271 -12.28 16.77 6.29
C ASP A 271 -12.49 16.94 4.78
N TRP A 272 -11.99 16.01 4.02
CA TRP A 272 -12.21 15.93 2.60
C TRP A 272 -13.11 14.75 2.25
N LYS A 273 -14.30 15.05 1.73
CA LYS A 273 -15.23 14.05 1.21
C LYS A 273 -14.85 13.70 -0.21
N VAL A 274 -14.52 12.46 -0.45
CA VAL A 274 -14.19 11.93 -1.77
C VAL A 274 -15.36 11.12 -2.27
N GLU A 275 -15.90 11.49 -3.45
CA GLU A 275 -16.99 10.76 -4.08
C GLU A 275 -16.63 9.29 -4.25
N ARG A 276 -17.53 8.42 -3.82
CA ARG A 276 -17.34 6.99 -3.90
C ARG A 276 -17.56 6.51 -5.32
N THR A 277 -16.49 6.14 -5.99
CA THR A 277 -16.54 5.62 -7.35
C THR A 277 -16.62 4.09 -7.41
N GLY A 278 -16.41 3.42 -6.27
CA GLY A 278 -16.37 1.97 -6.12
C GLY A 278 -17.24 1.42 -4.99
N SER A 279 -17.40 0.10 -4.94
CA SER A 279 -18.11 -0.59 -3.85
C SER A 279 -17.28 -0.66 -2.57
N ASN A 280 -15.97 -0.76 -2.70
CA ASN A 280 -15.03 -0.81 -1.59
C ASN A 280 -13.83 0.08 -1.88
N PHE A 281 -13.35 0.78 -0.87
CA PHE A 281 -12.04 1.38 -0.87
C PHE A 281 -10.99 0.26 -0.80
N SER A 282 -9.96 0.33 -1.62
CA SER A 282 -8.89 -0.66 -1.62
C SER A 282 -7.63 -0.13 -1.00
N GLU A 283 -7.15 1.03 -1.46
CA GLU A 283 -5.89 1.58 -1.00
C GLU A 283 -5.77 3.08 -1.29
N ILE A 284 -4.83 3.74 -0.63
CA ILE A 284 -4.43 5.12 -0.88
C ILE A 284 -2.91 5.22 -0.97
N PHE A 285 -2.44 6.02 -1.91
CA PHE A 285 -1.03 6.32 -2.10
C PHE A 285 -0.82 7.82 -1.97
N LEU A 286 0.12 8.20 -1.12
CA LEU A 286 0.58 9.58 -0.98
C LEU A 286 1.88 9.75 -1.75
N SER A 287 1.98 10.84 -2.49
CA SER A 287 3.24 11.18 -3.12
C SER A 287 4.28 11.62 -2.07
N PRO A 288 5.58 11.34 -2.27
CA PRO A 288 6.62 11.65 -1.28
C PRO A 288 6.66 13.11 -0.84
N LYS A 289 6.47 14.06 -1.75
CA LYS A 289 6.43 15.50 -1.43
C LYS A 289 5.04 15.99 -1.02
N ARG A 290 4.05 15.08 -0.93
CA ARG A 290 2.67 15.38 -0.53
C ARG A 290 1.91 16.34 -1.47
N ASN A 291 2.30 16.40 -2.73
CA ASN A 291 1.59 17.18 -3.75
C ASN A 291 0.37 16.44 -4.30
N TYR A 292 0.41 15.10 -4.28
CA TYR A 292 -0.62 14.25 -4.86
C TYR A 292 -1.06 13.14 -3.92
N VAL A 293 -2.28 12.70 -4.15
CA VAL A 293 -2.86 11.50 -3.54
C VAL A 293 -3.57 10.69 -4.61
N ALA A 294 -3.40 9.37 -4.58
CA ALA A 294 -4.12 8.45 -5.43
C ALA A 294 -5.03 7.56 -4.59
N TYR A 295 -6.27 7.40 -5.02
CA TYR A 295 -7.25 6.51 -4.42
C TYR A 295 -7.50 5.33 -5.33
N VAL A 296 -7.63 4.17 -4.74
CA VAL A 296 -7.98 2.95 -5.41
C VAL A 296 -9.33 2.46 -4.92
N TRP A 297 -10.26 2.33 -5.85
CA TRP A 297 -11.59 1.78 -5.62
C TRP A 297 -11.72 0.42 -6.28
N PHE A 298 -12.31 -0.51 -5.58
CA PHE A 298 -12.62 -1.84 -6.09
C PHE A 298 -14.12 -2.02 -6.29
N TYR A 299 -14.51 -2.61 -7.41
CA TYR A 299 -15.92 -2.93 -7.71
C TYR A 299 -16.17 -4.42 -7.72
N MET A 300 -17.25 -4.82 -7.04
CA MET A 300 -17.80 -6.18 -7.13
C MET A 300 -18.97 -6.18 -8.12
N GLY A 301 -18.70 -6.33 -9.42
CA GLY A 301 -19.77 -6.39 -10.42
C GLY A 301 -19.23 -6.57 -11.83
N ASN A 302 -20.02 -7.27 -12.69
CA ASN A 302 -19.56 -7.67 -14.02
C ASN A 302 -19.55 -6.55 -15.07
N ASP A 303 -20.25 -5.44 -14.81
CA ASP A 303 -20.43 -4.37 -15.81
C ASP A 303 -19.58 -3.12 -15.56
N LYS A 304 -18.87 -3.06 -14.42
CA LYS A 304 -18.02 -1.93 -14.02
C LYS A 304 -16.55 -2.28 -14.14
N PRO A 305 -15.66 -1.30 -14.22
CA PRO A 305 -14.22 -1.55 -14.08
C PRO A 305 -13.97 -2.22 -12.72
N ARG A 306 -13.02 -3.15 -12.66
CA ARG A 306 -12.69 -3.86 -11.42
C ARG A 306 -12.01 -2.95 -10.41
N TYR A 307 -11.17 -2.06 -10.92
CA TYR A 307 -10.53 -1.01 -10.13
C TYR A 307 -10.65 0.33 -10.83
N THR A 308 -10.82 1.38 -10.04
CA THR A 308 -10.64 2.77 -10.47
C THR A 308 -9.56 3.40 -9.61
N VAL A 309 -8.56 4.00 -10.27
CA VAL A 309 -7.52 4.81 -9.63
C VAL A 309 -7.76 6.25 -9.99
N SER A 310 -7.97 7.09 -9.00
CA SER A 310 -8.11 8.53 -9.20
C SER A 310 -6.96 9.26 -8.54
N VAL A 311 -6.19 10.04 -9.30
CA VAL A 311 -5.10 10.86 -8.81
C VAL A 311 -5.58 12.28 -8.63
N HIS A 312 -5.32 12.86 -7.47
CA HIS A 312 -5.74 14.21 -7.11
C HIS A 312 -4.58 15.03 -6.57
N ARG A 313 -4.63 16.35 -6.79
CA ARG A 313 -3.76 17.31 -6.09
C ARG A 313 -4.18 17.41 -4.63
N MET A 314 -3.23 17.36 -3.71
CA MET A 314 -3.53 17.41 -2.27
C MET A 314 -4.15 18.74 -1.87
N LYS A 315 -3.57 19.85 -2.30
CA LYS A 315 -3.99 21.21 -1.89
C LYS A 315 -5.33 21.62 -2.50
N SER A 316 -5.46 21.54 -3.82
CA SER A 316 -6.67 21.97 -4.55
C SER A 316 -7.77 20.92 -4.56
N ARG A 317 -7.46 19.66 -4.23
CA ARG A 317 -8.35 18.49 -4.29
C ARG A 317 -8.84 18.16 -5.70
N GLN A 318 -8.29 18.81 -6.71
CA GLN A 318 -8.66 18.60 -8.10
C GLN A 318 -8.16 17.26 -8.60
N LYS A 319 -9.04 16.54 -9.31
CA LYS A 319 -8.67 15.31 -10.00
C LYS A 319 -7.74 15.65 -11.17
N VAL A 320 -6.62 14.94 -11.25
CA VAL A 320 -5.59 15.08 -12.29
C VAL A 320 -5.79 14.06 -13.40
N CYS A 321 -5.96 12.80 -13.01
CA CYS A 321 -6.24 11.72 -13.95
C CYS A 321 -7.00 10.58 -13.27
N GLU A 322 -7.56 9.69 -14.09
CA GLU A 322 -8.30 8.52 -13.65
C GLU A 322 -8.04 7.35 -14.58
N PHE A 323 -7.88 6.18 -13.99
CA PHE A 323 -7.72 4.90 -14.69
C PHE A 323 -8.84 3.95 -14.30
N ASN A 324 -9.44 3.31 -15.28
CA ASN A 324 -10.43 2.26 -15.09
C ASN A 324 -9.88 0.94 -15.58
N VAL A 325 -9.48 0.09 -14.65
CA VAL A 325 -8.86 -1.22 -14.88
C VAL A 325 -9.92 -2.30 -14.84
N LYS A 326 -10.08 -3.07 -15.93
CA LYS A 326 -11.19 -4.01 -16.10
C LYS A 326 -10.87 -5.44 -15.71
N HIS A 327 -9.60 -5.81 -15.67
CA HIS A 327 -9.22 -7.22 -15.63
C HIS A 327 -8.06 -7.53 -14.70
N LEU A 328 -8.14 -7.33 -13.38
CA LEU A 328 -7.10 -7.90 -12.54
C LEU A 328 -7.59 -8.27 -11.15
N TYR A 329 -6.89 -9.25 -10.59
CA TYR A 329 -7.01 -9.58 -9.17
C TYR A 329 -6.27 -8.56 -8.30
N TYR A 330 -5.28 -7.85 -8.87
CA TYR A 330 -4.45 -6.88 -8.14
C TYR A 330 -4.05 -5.74 -9.07
N MET A 331 -4.08 -4.55 -8.55
CA MET A 331 -3.58 -3.34 -9.16
C MET A 331 -2.74 -2.63 -8.11
N ASP A 332 -1.62 -2.09 -8.53
CA ASP A 332 -0.73 -1.38 -7.64
C ASP A 332 -0.17 -0.11 -8.26
N PHE A 333 0.26 0.80 -7.40
CA PHE A 333 0.56 2.16 -7.77
C PHE A 333 1.72 2.73 -6.95
N ALA A 334 2.57 3.54 -7.56
CA ALA A 334 3.61 4.28 -6.87
C ALA A 334 3.81 5.67 -7.47
N PHE A 335 4.18 6.63 -6.64
CA PHE A 335 4.70 7.94 -7.06
C PHE A 335 6.22 7.95 -7.07
N SER A 336 6.81 8.77 -7.96
CA SER A 336 8.24 9.12 -7.94
C SER A 336 8.56 10.08 -6.79
N ASP A 337 9.83 10.14 -6.37
CA ASP A 337 10.26 10.98 -5.25
C ASP A 337 10.13 12.48 -5.52
N ASP A 338 10.17 12.85 -6.77
CA ASP A 338 10.04 14.25 -7.19
C ASP A 338 8.58 14.67 -7.41
N ASP A 339 7.62 13.74 -7.25
CA ASP A 339 6.19 13.89 -7.52
C ASP A 339 5.87 14.21 -9.00
N ARG A 340 6.81 13.98 -9.92
CA ARG A 340 6.61 14.26 -11.34
C ARG A 340 6.05 13.08 -12.11
N HIS A 341 6.14 11.90 -11.53
CA HIS A 341 5.69 10.69 -12.19
C HIS A 341 4.89 9.81 -11.23
N CYS A 342 4.01 9.01 -11.80
CA CYS A 342 3.48 7.84 -11.10
C CYS A 342 3.53 6.63 -12.02
N PHE A 343 3.58 5.44 -11.43
CA PHE A 343 3.60 4.17 -12.13
C PHE A 343 2.46 3.30 -11.66
N LEU A 344 1.61 2.91 -12.59
CA LEU A 344 0.47 2.02 -12.37
C LEU A 344 0.79 0.64 -12.95
N CYS A 345 0.72 -0.40 -12.14
CA CYS A 345 0.76 -1.78 -12.58
C CYS A 345 -0.66 -2.34 -12.64
N ALA A 346 -1.09 -2.62 -13.86
CA ALA A 346 -2.37 -3.23 -14.19
C ALA A 346 -2.16 -4.35 -15.23
N SER A 347 -3.15 -4.66 -16.06
CA SER A 347 -2.97 -5.52 -17.24
C SER A 347 -1.89 -4.98 -18.20
N THR A 348 -1.79 -3.68 -18.26
CA THR A 348 -0.71 -2.90 -18.86
C THR A 348 -0.10 -2.04 -17.77
N CYS A 349 1.23 -1.85 -17.77
CA CYS A 349 1.85 -0.88 -16.91
C CYS A 349 1.84 0.50 -17.57
N TYR A 350 1.57 1.53 -16.77
CA TYR A 350 1.51 2.91 -17.25
C TYR A 350 2.48 3.77 -16.45
N LEU A 351 3.39 4.46 -17.13
CA LEU A 351 4.08 5.62 -16.58
C LEU A 351 3.25 6.85 -16.89
N VAL A 352 3.02 7.68 -15.92
CA VAL A 352 2.24 8.90 -16.04
C VAL A 352 3.10 10.08 -15.65
N ASP A 353 3.24 11.03 -16.56
CA ASP A 353 3.87 12.31 -16.25
C ASP A 353 2.82 13.22 -15.62
N LEU A 354 3.09 13.65 -14.40
CA LEU A 354 2.22 14.54 -13.63
C LEU A 354 2.59 16.00 -13.88
N PRO A 355 1.62 16.92 -13.91
CA PRO A 355 1.88 18.33 -14.00
C PRO A 355 2.77 18.78 -12.84
N ALA A 356 3.63 19.78 -13.07
CA ALA A 356 4.36 20.38 -11.97
C ALA A 356 3.38 20.82 -10.88
N SER A 357 3.73 20.59 -9.61
CA SER A 357 2.97 21.16 -8.52
C SER A 357 2.99 22.68 -8.69
N ASP A 358 1.81 23.31 -8.57
CA ASP A 358 1.79 24.74 -8.43
C ASP A 358 2.52 25.07 -7.13
N GLU A 359 3.80 25.36 -7.22
CA GLU A 359 4.58 25.93 -6.12
C GLU A 359 3.95 27.27 -5.78
N ILE A 360 3.24 27.34 -4.68
CA ILE A 360 2.85 28.58 -4.01
C ILE A 360 3.34 28.51 -2.58
#